data_1b25179bac18ff2b4aa88a5a9c7b7dcc
#
_entry.id   1b25179bac18ff2b4aa88a5a9c7b7dcc
#
_cell.length_a   1.000
_cell.length_b   1.000
_cell.length_c   1.000
_cell.angle_alpha   90.00
_cell.angle_beta   90.00
_cell.angle_gamma   90.00
#
_symmetry.space_group_name_H-M   'P 1'
#
loop_
_entity.id
_entity.type
_entity.pdbx_description
1 polymer ?
#
loop_
_entity_poly.entity_id
_entity_poly.type
_entity_poly.pdbx_seq_one_letter_code
_entity_poly.pdbx_strand_id
1 'polypeptide(L)'
;MIETSYRPRNPGHNYYGRGTYLITLVVSERLPLLGRLGDDARHPQITLSPLGEAVKKAWETIPDRQAAHGNRVAVHACVCMPDHFHGVLEVLEPMQWSLGDIMQAFKAACTSYWQQQQGRGHSFNRPISVDCSGPQAPAWLREKARLHDNEGALIRSMSKRQRQDYYTLVGREQRPLFDENYDDTVCLDQRHRQAMIAYVHDNPRRAILRRAFPQLMQRSLHVQIAGRDYGTFGNLFLLRWPGKVQVQCHRLHPVSREPYEGTADYARQHQQWVDAIVGGVTVIVTPGISQGELMMKNECLKNGYPLIHIQKEPITAYWKPERLR
;
A
#
# COMPACT_ATOMS: atom_id res chain seq x y z
N MET A 1 14.60 -16.58 -3.72
CA MET A 1 13.80 -16.33 -2.49
C MET A 1 13.38 -14.87 -2.53
N ILE A 2 12.08 -14.60 -2.65
CA ILE A 2 11.55 -13.23 -2.59
C ILE A 2 11.47 -12.92 -1.09
N GLU A 3 12.39 -12.10 -0.60
CA GLU A 3 12.29 -11.56 0.75
C GLU A 3 11.01 -10.74 0.83
N THR A 4 10.02 -11.25 1.54
CA THR A 4 8.85 -10.47 1.94
C THR A 4 9.34 -9.40 2.91
N SER A 5 9.36 -8.15 2.48
CA SER A 5 9.74 -7.00 3.32
C SER A 5 8.66 -6.74 4.37
N TYR A 6 8.50 -7.64 5.31
CA TYR A 6 7.66 -7.44 6.47
C TYR A 6 8.26 -6.33 7.34
N ARG A 7 7.51 -5.26 7.53
CA ARG A 7 7.83 -4.26 8.55
C ARG A 7 7.15 -4.68 9.86
N PRO A 8 7.90 -4.94 10.93
CA PRO A 8 7.28 -5.17 12.23
C PRO A 8 6.46 -3.93 12.61
N ARG A 9 5.31 -4.14 13.23
CA ARG A 9 4.49 -3.06 13.79
C ARG A 9 5.34 -2.19 14.70
N ASN A 10 5.06 -0.89 14.72
CA ASN A 10 5.76 0.01 15.63
C ASN A 10 5.42 -0.37 17.09
N PRO A 11 6.36 -0.95 17.85
CA PRO A 11 6.08 -1.43 19.20
C PRO A 11 5.77 -0.31 20.20
N GLY A 12 6.14 0.95 19.85
CA GLY A 12 5.86 2.12 20.67
C GLY A 12 4.52 2.81 20.34
N HIS A 13 3.74 2.31 19.36
CA HIS A 13 2.49 2.95 18.96
C HIS A 13 1.28 2.31 19.65
N ASN A 14 0.38 3.16 20.16
CA ASN A 14 -0.87 2.71 20.79
C ASN A 14 -1.96 2.43 19.74
N TYR A 15 -2.10 1.19 19.34
CA TYR A 15 -3.10 0.73 18.38
C TYR A 15 -4.54 0.64 18.92
N TYR A 16 -4.76 0.98 20.17
CA TYR A 16 -6.10 1.14 20.79
C TYR A 16 -6.56 2.59 20.76
N GLY A 17 -5.64 3.53 20.57
CA GLY A 17 -5.89 4.97 20.60
C GLY A 17 -6.41 5.53 19.28
N ARG A 18 -6.77 6.83 19.31
CA ARG A 18 -7.09 7.59 18.11
C ARG A 18 -5.94 7.56 17.12
N GLY A 19 -6.25 7.41 15.84
CA GLY A 19 -5.24 7.42 14.79
C GLY A 19 -5.80 7.08 13.44
N THR A 20 -5.11 7.48 12.39
CA THR A 20 -5.43 7.11 11.01
C THR A 20 -4.33 6.21 10.45
N TYR A 21 -4.71 5.19 9.74
CA TYR A 21 -3.82 4.14 9.26
C TYR A 21 -4.05 3.85 7.78
N LEU A 22 -2.97 3.78 7.00
CA LEU A 22 -3.01 3.17 5.68
C LEU A 22 -2.69 1.68 5.85
N ILE A 23 -3.64 0.83 5.54
CA ILE A 23 -3.53 -0.63 5.63
C ILE A 23 -3.23 -1.20 4.26
N THR A 24 -2.29 -2.15 4.22
CA THR A 24 -1.98 -2.94 3.03
C THR A 24 -2.10 -4.42 3.35
N LEU A 25 -2.94 -5.12 2.61
CA LEU A 25 -3.12 -6.58 2.69
C LEU A 25 -2.73 -7.20 1.35
N VAL A 26 -1.88 -8.20 1.38
CA VAL A 26 -1.45 -8.94 0.20
C VAL A 26 -2.24 -10.24 0.10
N VAL A 27 -2.78 -10.54 -1.07
CA VAL A 27 -3.39 -11.84 -1.35
C VAL A 27 -2.30 -12.90 -1.31
N SER A 28 -2.58 -14.01 -0.66
CA SER A 28 -1.61 -15.10 -0.50
C SER A 28 -1.04 -15.52 -1.85
N GLU A 29 0.29 -15.65 -1.92
CA GLU A 29 1.05 -15.95 -3.14
C GLU A 29 0.88 -14.88 -4.25
N ARG A 30 0.39 -13.69 -3.93
CA ARG A 30 0.07 -12.61 -4.88
C ARG A 30 -0.83 -13.04 -6.04
N LEU A 31 -1.75 -13.97 -5.78
CA LEU A 31 -2.70 -14.41 -6.79
C LEU A 31 -3.66 -13.27 -7.17
N PRO A 32 -3.94 -13.03 -8.44
CA PRO A 32 -4.80 -11.93 -8.90
C PRO A 32 -6.30 -12.26 -8.73
N LEU A 33 -6.74 -12.49 -7.48
CA LEU A 33 -8.09 -12.97 -7.16
C LEU A 33 -9.13 -11.86 -7.04
N LEU A 34 -8.70 -10.60 -6.75
CA LEU A 34 -9.65 -9.52 -6.41
C LEU A 34 -10.18 -8.80 -7.64
N GLY A 35 -9.60 -9.00 -8.82
CA GLY A 35 -10.06 -8.35 -10.05
C GLY A 35 -9.01 -8.29 -11.14
N ARG A 36 -9.30 -7.46 -12.14
CA ARG A 36 -8.40 -7.20 -13.28
C ARG A 36 -8.16 -5.72 -13.44
N LEU A 37 -6.92 -5.34 -13.66
CA LEU A 37 -6.51 -3.99 -13.94
C LEU A 37 -6.51 -3.76 -15.45
N GLY A 38 -7.13 -2.67 -15.91
CA GLY A 38 -7.09 -2.22 -17.30
C GLY A 38 -5.67 -1.78 -17.73
N ASP A 39 -5.56 -1.29 -18.97
CA ASP A 39 -4.28 -0.90 -19.56
C ASP A 39 -4.14 0.62 -19.77
N ASP A 40 -5.24 1.37 -19.65
CA ASP A 40 -5.23 2.82 -19.84
C ASP A 40 -4.86 3.56 -18.55
N ALA A 41 -3.67 4.15 -18.52
CA ALA A 41 -3.20 4.93 -17.38
C ALA A 41 -3.89 6.32 -17.26
N ARG A 42 -4.54 6.82 -18.32
CA ARG A 42 -5.28 8.09 -18.27
C ARG A 42 -6.64 7.89 -17.62
N HIS A 43 -7.26 6.74 -17.84
CA HIS A 43 -8.54 6.33 -17.26
C HIS A 43 -8.37 4.97 -16.57
N PRO A 44 -7.64 4.91 -15.45
CA PRO A 44 -7.34 3.65 -14.79
C PRO A 44 -8.61 3.01 -14.23
N GLN A 45 -8.87 1.78 -14.66
CA GLN A 45 -10.05 1.02 -14.23
C GLN A 45 -9.64 -0.32 -13.65
N ILE A 46 -10.35 -0.73 -12.62
CA ILE A 46 -10.28 -2.09 -12.06
C ILE A 46 -11.67 -2.71 -12.21
N THR A 47 -11.75 -3.83 -12.92
CA THR A 47 -12.93 -4.69 -12.92
C THR A 47 -12.79 -5.67 -11.77
N LEU A 48 -13.58 -5.47 -10.72
CA LEU A 48 -13.54 -6.35 -9.55
C LEU A 48 -14.11 -7.73 -9.89
N SER A 49 -13.55 -8.75 -9.28
CA SER A 49 -14.17 -10.07 -9.24
C SER A 49 -15.30 -10.09 -8.18
N PRO A 50 -16.18 -11.10 -8.14
CA PRO A 50 -17.14 -11.25 -7.05
C PRO A 50 -16.47 -11.27 -5.67
N LEU A 51 -15.26 -11.80 -5.57
CA LEU A 51 -14.46 -11.77 -4.35
C LEU A 51 -13.97 -10.35 -4.04
N GLY A 52 -13.50 -9.61 -5.06
CA GLY A 52 -13.08 -8.20 -4.89
C GLY A 52 -14.20 -7.31 -4.42
N GLU A 53 -15.42 -7.49 -4.95
CA GLU A 53 -16.62 -6.78 -4.50
C GLU A 53 -16.94 -7.13 -3.02
N ALA A 54 -16.85 -8.40 -2.65
CA ALA A 54 -17.07 -8.83 -1.28
C ALA A 54 -16.03 -8.24 -0.31
N VAL A 55 -14.76 -8.19 -0.71
CA VAL A 55 -13.67 -7.57 0.06
C VAL A 55 -13.92 -6.07 0.25
N LYS A 56 -14.30 -5.37 -0.82
CA LYS A 56 -14.65 -3.94 -0.77
C LYS A 56 -15.81 -3.70 0.17
N LYS A 57 -16.90 -4.45 0.02
CA LYS A 57 -18.08 -4.35 0.88
C LYS A 57 -17.75 -4.67 2.35
N ALA A 58 -16.94 -5.68 2.60
CA ALA A 58 -16.50 -6.03 3.95
C ALA A 58 -15.71 -4.87 4.61
N TRP A 59 -14.89 -4.14 3.84
CA TRP A 59 -14.19 -2.95 4.31
C TRP A 59 -15.15 -1.81 4.63
N GLU A 60 -16.06 -1.50 3.72
CA GLU A 60 -17.05 -0.43 3.87
C GLU A 60 -18.00 -0.63 5.07
N THR A 61 -18.23 -1.89 5.48
CA THR A 61 -19.07 -2.24 6.64
C THR A 61 -18.30 -2.29 7.98
N ILE A 62 -16.99 -2.01 8.00
CA ILE A 62 -16.22 -1.98 9.25
C ILE A 62 -16.81 -0.99 10.26
N PRO A 63 -17.17 0.28 9.89
CA PRO A 63 -17.74 1.23 10.85
C PRO A 63 -18.99 0.70 11.55
N ASP A 64 -19.95 0.14 10.81
CA ASP A 64 -21.20 -0.39 11.36
C ASP A 64 -20.95 -1.57 12.31
N ARG A 65 -20.05 -2.48 11.91
CA ARG A 65 -19.68 -3.62 12.76
C ARG A 65 -18.99 -3.18 14.04
N GLN A 66 -18.12 -2.17 13.96
CA GLN A 66 -17.43 -1.65 15.13
C GLN A 66 -18.36 -0.85 16.05
N ALA A 67 -19.34 -0.13 15.50
CA ALA A 67 -20.37 0.57 16.28
C ALA A 67 -21.19 -0.41 17.12
N ALA A 68 -21.51 -1.60 16.62
CA ALA A 68 -22.19 -2.65 17.38
C ALA A 68 -21.39 -3.15 18.61
N HIS A 69 -20.07 -2.90 18.64
CA HIS A 69 -19.18 -3.21 19.76
C HIS A 69 -18.77 -1.95 20.56
N GLY A 70 -19.44 -0.81 20.33
CA GLY A 70 -19.16 0.45 21.01
C GLY A 70 -17.89 1.16 20.56
N ASN A 71 -17.25 0.72 19.46
CA ASN A 71 -16.07 1.38 18.89
C ASN A 71 -16.49 2.38 17.81
N ARG A 72 -15.78 3.51 17.73
CA ARG A 72 -16.00 4.53 16.70
C ARG A 72 -14.83 4.58 15.74
N VAL A 73 -15.05 4.09 14.53
CA VAL A 73 -14.07 4.09 13.44
C VAL A 73 -14.71 4.61 12.16
N ALA A 74 -13.88 5.15 11.24
CA ALA A 74 -14.30 5.57 9.92
C ALA A 74 -13.38 4.96 8.86
N VAL A 75 -13.91 4.72 7.66
CA VAL A 75 -13.13 4.35 6.48
C VAL A 75 -13.20 5.48 5.45
N HIS A 76 -12.05 5.89 4.89
CA HIS A 76 -11.97 7.06 4.01
C HIS A 76 -11.78 6.68 2.55
N ALA A 77 -10.98 5.67 2.28
CA ALA A 77 -10.68 5.20 0.93
C ALA A 77 -10.29 3.73 0.95
N CYS A 78 -10.56 3.03 -0.15
CA CYS A 78 -9.99 1.72 -0.39
C CYS A 78 -9.81 1.45 -1.89
N VAL A 79 -8.92 0.52 -2.22
CA VAL A 79 -8.75 -0.04 -3.55
C VAL A 79 -8.41 -1.52 -3.47
N CYS A 80 -9.17 -2.33 -4.20
CA CYS A 80 -8.87 -3.75 -4.41
C CYS A 80 -8.06 -3.86 -5.70
N MET A 81 -6.73 -3.94 -5.58
CA MET A 81 -5.85 -4.28 -6.69
C MET A 81 -5.98 -5.79 -6.97
N PRO A 82 -5.58 -6.30 -8.14
CA PRO A 82 -5.74 -7.72 -8.43
C PRO A 82 -5.21 -8.66 -7.35
N ASP A 83 -4.04 -8.36 -6.78
CA ASP A 83 -3.28 -9.22 -5.87
C ASP A 83 -3.07 -8.63 -4.46
N HIS A 84 -3.66 -7.47 -4.18
CA HIS A 84 -3.57 -6.82 -2.86
C HIS A 84 -4.68 -5.79 -2.64
N PHE A 85 -4.83 -5.38 -1.40
CA PHE A 85 -5.81 -4.38 -0.97
C PHE A 85 -5.10 -3.24 -0.24
N HIS A 86 -5.52 -2.01 -0.50
CA HIS A 86 -5.19 -0.85 0.32
C HIS A 86 -6.46 -0.20 0.86
N GLY A 87 -6.40 0.24 2.11
CA GLY A 87 -7.49 0.99 2.72
C GLY A 87 -7.00 2.00 3.75
N VAL A 88 -7.70 3.11 3.90
CA VAL A 88 -7.44 4.11 4.93
C VAL A 88 -8.55 4.03 5.97
N LEU A 89 -8.17 3.71 7.20
CA LEU A 89 -9.06 3.58 8.36
C LEU A 89 -8.65 4.59 9.43
N GLU A 90 -9.63 5.23 10.05
CA GLU A 90 -9.45 6.16 11.17
C GLU A 90 -10.16 5.63 12.42
N VAL A 91 -9.44 5.57 13.52
CA VAL A 91 -9.98 5.33 14.86
C VAL A 91 -10.32 6.70 15.46
N LEU A 92 -11.60 6.97 15.65
CA LEU A 92 -12.12 8.25 16.11
C LEU A 92 -12.06 8.42 17.63
N GLU A 93 -12.16 7.33 18.37
CA GLU A 93 -12.11 7.28 19.83
C GLU A 93 -11.32 6.05 20.29
N PRO A 94 -10.69 6.09 21.49
CA PRO A 94 -10.03 4.92 22.04
C PRO A 94 -10.97 3.71 22.08
N MET A 95 -10.44 2.57 21.64
CA MET A 95 -11.20 1.33 21.48
C MET A 95 -10.86 0.31 22.58
N GLN A 96 -11.78 -0.61 22.84
CA GLN A 96 -11.50 -1.79 23.65
C GLN A 96 -10.70 -2.86 22.88
N TRP A 97 -10.81 -2.86 21.56
CA TRP A 97 -10.11 -3.75 20.64
C TRP A 97 -9.00 -3.01 19.92
N SER A 98 -7.92 -3.69 19.65
CA SER A 98 -6.83 -3.09 18.87
C SER A 98 -7.18 -3.00 17.38
N LEU A 99 -6.47 -2.15 16.64
CA LEU A 99 -6.52 -2.15 15.17
C LEU A 99 -6.27 -3.57 14.62
N GLY A 100 -5.41 -4.36 15.29
CA GLY A 100 -5.12 -5.74 14.91
C GLY A 100 -6.33 -6.64 14.95
N ASP A 101 -7.17 -6.51 15.97
CA ASP A 101 -8.39 -7.31 16.13
C ASP A 101 -9.40 -6.98 15.02
N ILE A 102 -9.52 -5.68 14.66
CA ILE A 102 -10.35 -5.24 13.52
C ILE A 102 -9.85 -5.87 12.21
N MET A 103 -8.53 -5.82 11.96
CA MET A 103 -7.96 -6.40 10.74
C MET A 103 -8.07 -7.93 10.72
N GLN A 104 -7.93 -8.59 11.85
CA GLN A 104 -8.14 -10.04 11.93
C GLN A 104 -9.57 -10.41 11.59
N ALA A 105 -10.55 -9.69 12.13
CA ALA A 105 -11.97 -9.91 11.84
C ALA A 105 -12.30 -9.66 10.37
N PHE A 106 -11.75 -8.59 9.78
CA PHE A 106 -11.87 -8.27 8.35
C PHE A 106 -11.31 -9.39 7.48
N LYS A 107 -10.07 -9.83 7.73
CA LYS A 107 -9.42 -10.91 6.99
C LYS A 107 -10.18 -12.23 7.10
N ALA A 108 -10.71 -12.54 8.29
CA ALA A 108 -11.51 -13.74 8.52
C ALA A 108 -12.79 -13.74 7.69
N ALA A 109 -13.51 -12.60 7.66
CA ALA A 109 -14.73 -12.45 6.87
C ALA A 109 -14.45 -12.64 5.36
N CYS A 110 -13.39 -12.01 4.84
CA CYS A 110 -12.98 -12.16 3.44
C CYS A 110 -12.59 -13.61 3.09
N THR A 111 -11.84 -14.26 3.97
CA THR A 111 -11.42 -15.66 3.80
C THR A 111 -12.63 -16.60 3.82
N SER A 112 -13.57 -16.38 4.73
CA SER A 112 -14.81 -17.17 4.81
C SER A 112 -15.64 -17.06 3.53
N TYR A 113 -15.81 -15.85 2.98
CA TYR A 113 -16.49 -15.63 1.71
C TYR A 113 -15.79 -16.37 0.55
N TRP A 114 -14.45 -16.22 0.45
CA TRP A 114 -13.67 -16.89 -0.59
C TRP A 114 -13.81 -18.42 -0.55
N GLN A 115 -13.75 -18.99 0.65
CA GLN A 115 -13.93 -20.43 0.84
C GLN A 115 -15.35 -20.90 0.46
N GLN A 116 -16.38 -20.10 0.78
CA GLN A 116 -17.76 -20.39 0.37
C GLN A 116 -17.90 -20.45 -1.16
N GLN A 117 -17.30 -19.49 -1.87
CA GLN A 117 -17.33 -19.46 -3.34
C GLN A 117 -16.64 -20.67 -3.97
N GLN A 118 -15.66 -21.26 -3.31
CA GLN A 118 -14.97 -22.48 -3.78
C GLN A 118 -15.65 -23.77 -3.38
N GLY A 119 -16.87 -23.71 -2.86
CA GLY A 119 -17.58 -24.88 -2.32
C GLY A 119 -16.90 -25.48 -1.08
N ARG A 120 -15.93 -24.74 -0.50
CA ARG A 120 -15.18 -25.13 0.71
C ARG A 120 -15.72 -24.45 1.97
N GLY A 121 -16.82 -23.72 1.86
CA GLY A 121 -17.45 -23.01 2.97
C GLY A 121 -17.91 -23.94 4.08
N HIS A 122 -17.68 -23.53 5.33
CA HIS A 122 -18.24 -24.23 6.47
C HIS A 122 -19.76 -24.02 6.50
N SER A 123 -20.52 -25.03 6.13
CA SER A 123 -21.88 -25.10 6.58
C SER A 123 -21.85 -25.44 8.08
N PHE A 124 -22.27 -24.52 8.95
CA PHE A 124 -22.32 -24.78 10.39
C PHE A 124 -23.16 -26.00 10.76
N ASN A 125 -24.00 -26.48 9.84
CA ASN A 125 -24.88 -27.63 10.01
C ASN A 125 -24.43 -28.86 9.18
N ARG A 126 -23.22 -28.89 8.64
CA ARG A 126 -22.72 -30.04 7.91
C ARG A 126 -22.42 -31.18 8.89
N PRO A 127 -22.84 -32.42 8.60
CA PRO A 127 -22.40 -33.56 9.38
C PRO A 127 -20.88 -33.69 9.34
N ILE A 128 -20.28 -34.20 10.39
CA ILE A 128 -18.84 -34.44 10.46
C ILE A 128 -18.49 -35.43 9.35
N SER A 129 -17.77 -34.94 8.32
CA SER A 129 -17.53 -35.69 7.08
C SER A 129 -16.31 -36.64 7.14
N VAL A 130 -15.67 -36.71 8.30
CA VAL A 130 -14.48 -37.56 8.52
C VAL A 130 -14.87 -38.68 9.46
N ASP A 131 -14.44 -39.87 9.14
CA ASP A 131 -14.47 -40.98 10.10
C ASP A 131 -13.53 -40.67 11.28
N CYS A 132 -14.05 -39.92 12.24
CA CYS A 132 -13.33 -39.60 13.46
C CYS A 132 -13.19 -40.81 14.41
N SER A 133 -13.83 -41.93 14.11
CA SER A 133 -13.81 -43.17 14.93
C SER A 133 -12.64 -44.11 14.51
N GLY A 134 -12.11 -43.94 13.31
CA GLY A 134 -11.06 -44.78 12.78
C GLY A 134 -9.72 -44.73 13.52
N PRO A 135 -8.91 -45.79 13.48
CA PRO A 135 -7.63 -45.84 14.23
C PRO A 135 -6.61 -44.80 13.76
N GLN A 136 -6.78 -44.22 12.58
CA GLN A 136 -5.90 -43.18 12.04
C GLN A 136 -6.24 -41.76 12.53
N ALA A 137 -7.42 -41.56 13.10
CA ALA A 137 -7.79 -40.26 13.63
C ALA A 137 -7.00 -39.96 14.92
N PRO A 138 -6.43 -38.77 15.10
CA PRO A 138 -5.77 -38.37 16.35
C PRO A 138 -6.70 -38.52 17.56
N ALA A 139 -6.14 -38.92 18.71
CA ALA A 139 -6.92 -39.15 19.93
C ALA A 139 -7.77 -37.90 20.32
N TRP A 140 -7.18 -36.71 20.21
CA TRP A 140 -7.88 -35.44 20.49
C TRP A 140 -9.08 -35.20 19.57
N LEU A 141 -9.03 -35.67 18.31
CA LEU A 141 -10.12 -35.50 17.35
C LEU A 141 -11.26 -36.45 17.68
N ARG A 142 -10.95 -37.70 18.02
CA ARG A 142 -11.95 -38.70 18.47
C ARG A 142 -12.71 -38.25 19.69
N GLU A 143 -12.02 -37.66 20.67
CA GLU A 143 -12.60 -37.14 21.89
C GLU A 143 -13.55 -35.96 21.58
N LYS A 144 -13.09 -34.96 20.83
CA LYS A 144 -13.90 -33.80 20.49
C LYS A 144 -15.09 -34.14 19.59
N ALA A 145 -14.92 -35.04 18.62
CA ALA A 145 -15.98 -35.44 17.70
C ALA A 145 -17.18 -36.12 18.44
N ARG A 146 -16.92 -36.80 19.57
CA ARG A 146 -18.00 -37.37 20.42
C ARG A 146 -18.83 -36.33 21.13
N LEU A 147 -18.32 -35.13 21.29
CA LEU A 147 -18.95 -34.01 22.03
C LEU A 147 -19.75 -33.06 21.14
N HIS A 148 -19.70 -33.25 19.82
CA HIS A 148 -20.28 -32.31 18.88
C HIS A 148 -21.04 -32.99 17.76
N ASP A 149 -22.26 -32.53 17.48
CA ASP A 149 -23.16 -33.13 16.49
C ASP A 149 -22.91 -32.66 15.06
N ASN A 150 -22.13 -31.62 14.89
CA ASN A 150 -21.82 -31.05 13.58
C ASN A 150 -20.39 -30.49 13.48
N GLU A 151 -19.88 -30.42 12.24
CA GLU A 151 -18.53 -29.99 11.95
C GLU A 151 -18.20 -28.57 12.44
N GLY A 152 -19.17 -27.66 12.38
CA GLY A 152 -18.99 -26.29 12.82
C GLY A 152 -18.77 -26.17 14.33
N ALA A 153 -19.51 -26.93 15.14
CA ALA A 153 -19.34 -26.99 16.59
C ALA A 153 -17.98 -27.63 16.94
N LEU A 154 -17.65 -28.72 16.28
CA LEU A 154 -16.36 -29.41 16.40
C LEU A 154 -15.19 -28.47 16.13
N ILE A 155 -15.20 -27.72 15.00
CA ILE A 155 -14.14 -26.78 14.63
C ILE A 155 -14.00 -25.64 15.64
N ARG A 156 -15.12 -25.10 16.14
CA ARG A 156 -15.08 -24.05 17.17
C ARG A 156 -14.41 -24.51 18.47
N SER A 157 -14.52 -25.77 18.80
CA SER A 157 -13.90 -26.36 20.00
C SER A 157 -12.38 -26.58 19.88
N MET A 158 -11.82 -26.49 18.66
CA MET A 158 -10.43 -26.79 18.39
C MET A 158 -9.51 -25.60 18.64
N SER A 159 -8.30 -25.85 19.12
CA SER A 159 -7.20 -24.88 19.07
C SER A 159 -6.79 -24.57 17.63
N LYS A 160 -6.01 -23.48 17.41
CA LYS A 160 -5.49 -23.11 16.07
C LYS A 160 -4.73 -24.28 15.41
N ARG A 161 -3.87 -24.96 16.16
CA ARG A 161 -3.11 -26.12 15.69
C ARG A 161 -4.02 -27.32 15.34
N GLN A 162 -4.96 -27.66 16.21
CA GLN A 162 -5.92 -28.75 15.98
C GLN A 162 -6.78 -28.48 14.72
N ARG A 163 -7.20 -27.25 14.48
CA ARG A 163 -7.92 -26.88 13.25
C ARG A 163 -7.07 -27.11 12.00
N GLN A 164 -5.81 -26.73 12.02
CA GLN A 164 -4.87 -26.95 10.90
C GLN A 164 -4.70 -28.46 10.62
N ASP A 165 -4.46 -29.24 11.68
CA ASP A 165 -4.32 -30.70 11.57
C ASP A 165 -5.62 -31.36 11.04
N TYR A 166 -6.79 -30.89 11.52
CA TYR A 166 -8.09 -31.35 11.04
C TYR A 166 -8.28 -31.10 9.54
N TYR A 167 -7.97 -29.88 9.07
CA TYR A 167 -8.11 -29.53 7.66
C TYR A 167 -7.17 -30.32 6.76
N THR A 168 -5.97 -30.61 7.22
CA THR A 168 -5.04 -31.49 6.51
C THR A 168 -5.62 -32.92 6.40
N LEU A 169 -6.18 -33.46 7.49
CA LEU A 169 -6.81 -34.78 7.51
C LEU A 169 -8.02 -34.90 6.55
N VAL A 170 -8.82 -33.81 6.45
CA VAL A 170 -10.00 -33.81 5.56
C VAL A 170 -9.67 -33.42 4.12
N GLY A 171 -8.37 -33.28 3.78
CA GLY A 171 -7.93 -32.85 2.44
C GLY A 171 -8.37 -31.42 2.09
N ARG A 172 -8.69 -30.60 3.08
CA ARG A 172 -9.09 -29.22 2.92
C ARG A 172 -7.95 -28.33 3.37
N GLU A 173 -7.00 -28.05 2.48
CA GLU A 173 -6.05 -26.97 2.72
C GLU A 173 -6.83 -25.66 2.83
N GLN A 174 -6.93 -25.13 4.04
CA GLN A 174 -7.43 -23.76 4.25
C GLN A 174 -6.29 -22.79 4.08
N ARG A 175 -6.08 -22.36 2.85
CA ARG A 175 -5.23 -21.20 2.61
C ARG A 175 -6.01 -19.95 3.02
N PRO A 176 -5.44 -19.06 3.83
CA PRO A 176 -6.04 -17.75 4.06
C PRO A 176 -6.04 -16.96 2.76
N LEU A 177 -7.05 -16.11 2.54
CA LEU A 177 -7.09 -15.24 1.36
C LEU A 177 -5.92 -14.26 1.34
N PHE A 178 -5.59 -13.70 2.50
CA PHE A 178 -4.49 -12.76 2.67
C PHE A 178 -3.36 -13.37 3.47
N ASP A 179 -2.14 -12.93 3.23
CA ASP A 179 -0.97 -13.27 4.03
C ASP A 179 -1.22 -13.07 5.52
N GLU A 180 -0.48 -13.79 6.36
CA GLU A 180 -0.70 -13.78 7.83
C GLU A 180 -0.64 -12.36 8.40
N ASN A 181 0.31 -11.58 7.96
CA ASN A 181 0.53 -10.22 8.41
C ASN A 181 -0.08 -9.18 7.46
N TYR A 182 -0.07 -7.92 7.89
CA TYR A 182 -0.40 -6.77 7.06
C TYR A 182 0.54 -5.61 7.37
N ASP A 183 0.75 -4.75 6.38
CA ASP A 183 1.49 -3.52 6.60
C ASP A 183 0.55 -2.40 7.03
N ASP A 184 0.94 -1.63 8.03
CA ASP A 184 0.27 -0.42 8.42
C ASP A 184 1.25 0.78 8.39
N THR A 185 0.75 1.91 7.97
CA THR A 185 1.46 3.20 8.07
C THR A 185 0.62 4.13 8.91
N VAL A 186 1.19 4.59 10.03
CA VAL A 186 0.53 5.55 10.93
C VAL A 186 0.53 6.93 10.27
N CYS A 187 -0.62 7.58 10.27
CA CYS A 187 -0.78 8.94 9.79
C CYS A 187 -0.24 9.94 10.82
N LEU A 188 0.55 10.92 10.38
CA LEU A 188 1.18 11.90 11.27
C LEU A 188 0.34 13.17 11.41
N ASP A 189 -0.32 13.61 10.33
CA ASP A 189 -1.09 14.84 10.27
C ASP A 189 -2.16 14.79 9.16
N GLN A 190 -2.94 15.86 9.04
CA GLN A 190 -4.01 15.96 8.03
C GLN A 190 -3.48 15.90 6.58
N ARG A 191 -2.30 16.49 6.31
CA ARG A 191 -1.67 16.44 4.98
C ARG A 191 -1.27 15.01 4.63
N HIS A 192 -0.70 14.30 5.60
CA HIS A 192 -0.34 12.90 5.44
C HIS A 192 -1.58 12.04 5.17
N ARG A 193 -2.72 12.28 5.85
CA ARG A 193 -3.98 11.59 5.58
C ARG A 193 -4.45 11.82 4.14
N GLN A 194 -4.44 13.06 3.66
CA GLN A 194 -4.80 13.37 2.27
C GLN A 194 -3.88 12.67 1.27
N ALA A 195 -2.57 12.63 1.56
CA ALA A 195 -1.60 11.91 0.74
C ALA A 195 -1.85 10.39 0.72
N MET A 196 -2.25 9.79 1.85
CA MET A 196 -2.63 8.37 1.92
C MET A 196 -3.87 8.09 1.07
N ILE A 197 -4.90 8.91 1.15
CA ILE A 197 -6.13 8.79 0.35
C ILE A 197 -5.80 8.93 -1.14
N ALA A 198 -5.06 9.97 -1.51
CA ALA A 198 -4.61 10.16 -2.90
C ALA A 198 -3.78 8.97 -3.41
N TYR A 199 -2.90 8.41 -2.59
CA TYR A 199 -2.15 7.20 -2.93
C TYR A 199 -3.04 6.00 -3.19
N VAL A 200 -4.07 5.79 -2.38
CA VAL A 200 -5.02 4.69 -2.58
C VAL A 200 -5.73 4.84 -3.93
N HIS A 201 -6.21 6.04 -4.24
CA HIS A 201 -6.90 6.32 -5.51
C HIS A 201 -5.98 6.24 -6.73
N ASP A 202 -4.70 6.66 -6.61
CA ASP A 202 -3.73 6.64 -7.71
C ASP A 202 -3.08 5.25 -7.93
N ASN A 203 -3.32 4.29 -7.04
CA ASN A 203 -2.68 2.97 -7.10
C ASN A 203 -2.90 2.24 -8.45
N PRO A 204 -4.11 2.23 -9.04
CA PRO A 204 -4.34 1.60 -10.33
C PRO A 204 -3.50 2.23 -11.45
N ARG A 205 -3.47 3.55 -11.56
CA ARG A 205 -2.67 4.27 -12.54
C ARG A 205 -1.19 3.96 -12.40
N ARG A 206 -0.68 3.98 -11.17
CA ARG A 206 0.73 3.67 -10.87
C ARG A 206 1.10 2.23 -11.26
N ALA A 207 0.19 1.29 -11.05
CA ALA A 207 0.42 -0.10 -11.43
C ALA A 207 0.44 -0.28 -12.96
N ILE A 208 -0.47 0.39 -13.69
CA ILE A 208 -0.47 0.40 -15.17
C ILE A 208 0.83 1.00 -15.69
N LEU A 209 1.24 2.17 -15.19
CA LEU A 209 2.48 2.83 -15.61
C LEU A 209 3.71 1.96 -15.30
N ARG A 210 3.76 1.31 -14.14
CA ARG A 210 4.87 0.41 -13.79
C ARG A 210 4.95 -0.80 -14.72
N ARG A 211 3.80 -1.33 -15.14
CA ARG A 211 3.72 -2.45 -16.09
C ARG A 211 4.13 -2.03 -17.50
N ALA A 212 3.61 -0.88 -17.97
CA ALA A 212 3.90 -0.37 -19.29
C ALA A 212 5.33 0.18 -19.43
N PHE A 213 5.85 0.79 -18.37
CA PHE A 213 7.15 1.46 -18.35
C PHE A 213 7.95 1.06 -17.10
N PRO A 214 8.50 -0.15 -17.03
CA PRO A 214 9.24 -0.63 -15.85
C PRO A 214 10.37 0.29 -15.42
N GLN A 215 11.00 1.00 -16.38
CA GLN A 215 12.13 1.91 -16.13
C GLN A 215 11.72 3.18 -15.36
N LEU A 216 10.44 3.61 -15.41
CA LEU A 216 9.99 4.83 -14.69
C LEU A 216 10.15 4.76 -13.17
N MET A 217 10.18 3.55 -12.63
CA MET A 217 10.29 3.31 -11.18
C MET A 217 11.55 2.50 -10.83
N GLN A 218 12.52 2.52 -11.72
CA GLN A 218 13.76 1.77 -11.53
C GLN A 218 14.58 2.38 -10.39
N ARG A 219 15.14 1.53 -9.55
CA ARG A 219 16.16 1.88 -8.57
C ARG A 219 17.47 1.28 -8.99
N SER A 220 18.53 2.09 -8.95
CA SER A 220 19.90 1.64 -9.05
C SER A 220 20.70 2.27 -7.93
N LEU A 221 21.43 1.46 -7.15
CA LEU A 221 22.23 1.96 -6.03
C LEU A 221 23.61 2.44 -6.45
N HIS A 222 24.06 2.02 -7.64
CA HIS A 222 25.39 2.33 -8.17
C HIS A 222 25.27 2.78 -9.62
N VAL A 223 25.26 4.08 -9.86
CA VAL A 223 25.30 4.70 -11.20
C VAL A 223 26.45 5.68 -11.25
N GLN A 224 27.39 5.44 -12.16
CA GLN A 224 28.52 6.34 -12.37
C GLN A 224 28.09 7.55 -13.19
N ILE A 225 28.23 8.75 -12.63
CA ILE A 225 27.97 10.03 -13.30
C ILE A 225 29.16 10.94 -13.05
N ALA A 226 29.84 11.35 -14.12
CA ALA A 226 31.05 12.20 -14.05
C ALA A 226 32.10 11.71 -13.03
N GLY A 227 32.35 10.40 -13.02
CA GLY A 227 33.35 9.76 -12.14
C GLY A 227 32.94 9.62 -10.68
N ARG A 228 31.69 9.88 -10.34
CA ARG A 228 31.14 9.72 -8.98
C ARG A 228 30.03 8.69 -8.97
N ASP A 229 29.89 8.00 -7.85
CA ASP A 229 28.87 6.99 -7.64
C ASP A 229 27.61 7.61 -7.01
N TYR A 230 26.44 7.30 -7.59
CA TYR A 230 25.15 7.80 -7.15
C TYR A 230 24.11 6.67 -7.02
N GLY A 231 23.30 6.76 -5.99
CA GLY A 231 22.02 6.06 -5.97
C GLY A 231 20.99 6.84 -6.80
N THR A 232 20.20 6.12 -7.60
CA THR A 232 19.17 6.74 -8.45
C THR A 232 17.82 6.05 -8.27
N PHE A 233 16.75 6.80 -8.46
CA PHE A 233 15.39 6.28 -8.49
C PHE A 233 14.56 7.03 -9.54
N GLY A 234 13.88 6.30 -10.43
CA GLY A 234 13.00 6.88 -11.44
C GLY A 234 13.41 6.56 -12.87
N ASN A 235 13.11 7.48 -13.77
CA ASN A 235 13.42 7.32 -15.20
C ASN A 235 14.88 7.66 -15.51
N LEU A 236 15.74 6.66 -15.57
CA LEU A 236 17.16 6.85 -15.87
C LEU A 236 17.44 7.39 -17.28
N PHE A 237 16.47 7.34 -18.19
CA PHE A 237 16.59 7.95 -19.51
C PHE A 237 16.87 9.46 -19.43
N LEU A 238 16.32 10.15 -18.42
CA LEU A 238 16.55 11.58 -18.21
C LEU A 238 18.03 11.90 -17.96
N LEU A 239 18.79 10.97 -17.39
CA LEU A 239 20.25 11.14 -17.21
C LEU A 239 21.02 11.18 -18.54
N ARG A 240 20.48 10.53 -19.57
CA ARG A 240 21.08 10.47 -20.91
C ARG A 240 20.57 11.58 -21.82
N TRP A 241 19.48 12.27 -21.43
CA TRP A 241 18.93 13.33 -22.24
C TRP A 241 19.93 14.49 -22.40
N PRO A 242 20.21 14.97 -23.64
CA PRO A 242 21.27 15.94 -23.88
C PRO A 242 20.96 17.33 -23.32
N GLY A 243 19.71 17.77 -23.42
CA GLY A 243 19.26 19.08 -22.94
C GLY A 243 19.01 19.06 -21.44
N LYS A 244 19.92 19.59 -20.62
CA LYS A 244 19.77 19.76 -19.19
C LYS A 244 20.05 21.17 -18.79
N VAL A 245 19.23 21.74 -17.92
CA VAL A 245 19.43 23.06 -17.33
C VAL A 245 19.47 22.92 -15.80
N GLN A 246 20.56 23.36 -15.22
CA GLN A 246 20.67 23.45 -13.78
C GLN A 246 19.92 24.68 -13.27
N VAL A 247 19.01 24.47 -12.34
CA VAL A 247 18.41 25.56 -11.58
C VAL A 247 19.32 25.85 -10.39
N GLN A 248 19.88 27.03 -10.37
CA GLN A 248 20.74 27.53 -9.30
C GLN A 248 20.25 28.92 -8.90
N CYS A 249 19.82 29.07 -7.67
CA CYS A 249 19.34 30.34 -7.13
C CYS A 249 20.12 30.69 -5.87
N HIS A 250 20.47 31.98 -5.74
CA HIS A 250 20.94 32.50 -4.47
C HIS A 250 19.80 32.57 -3.47
N ARG A 251 20.11 32.56 -2.18
CA ARG A 251 19.09 32.77 -1.13
C ARG A 251 18.66 34.24 -1.08
N LEU A 252 19.62 35.13 -1.29
CA LEU A 252 19.43 36.57 -1.32
C LEU A 252 19.97 37.15 -2.62
N HIS A 253 19.30 38.18 -3.11
CA HIS A 253 19.78 38.91 -4.28
C HIS A 253 21.12 39.58 -3.96
N PRO A 254 22.13 39.47 -4.83
CA PRO A 254 23.49 39.91 -4.51
C PRO A 254 23.61 41.42 -4.22
N VAL A 255 22.76 42.22 -4.83
CA VAL A 255 22.77 43.69 -4.68
C VAL A 255 21.75 44.17 -3.65
N SER A 256 20.44 43.84 -3.83
CA SER A 256 19.37 44.35 -2.95
C SER A 256 19.28 43.64 -1.59
N ARG A 257 19.90 42.43 -1.47
CA ARG A 257 19.84 41.59 -0.27
C ARG A 257 18.45 41.07 0.09
N GLU A 258 17.50 41.30 -0.77
CA GLU A 258 16.15 40.70 -0.64
C GLU A 258 16.12 39.21 -0.96
N PRO A 259 15.09 38.44 -0.51
CA PRO A 259 14.88 37.07 -0.95
C PRO A 259 14.86 36.97 -2.49
N TYR A 260 15.73 36.17 -3.06
CA TYR A 260 15.96 36.16 -4.51
C TYR A 260 14.71 35.80 -5.30
N GLU A 261 13.90 34.89 -4.78
CA GLU A 261 12.64 34.46 -5.39
C GLU A 261 11.57 35.55 -5.52
N GLY A 262 11.70 36.65 -4.81
CA GLY A 262 10.82 37.83 -4.89
C GLY A 262 11.28 38.87 -5.90
N THR A 263 12.44 38.70 -6.55
CA THR A 263 13.05 39.72 -7.43
C THR A 263 12.62 39.56 -8.90
N ALA A 264 12.73 40.66 -9.65
CA ALA A 264 12.52 40.63 -11.12
C ALA A 264 13.54 39.75 -11.83
N ASP A 265 14.74 39.61 -11.28
CA ASP A 265 15.79 38.76 -11.84
C ASP A 265 15.40 37.29 -11.73
N TYR A 266 14.84 36.87 -10.60
CA TYR A 266 14.28 35.52 -10.47
C TYR A 266 13.13 35.31 -11.45
N ALA A 267 12.19 36.23 -11.53
CA ALA A 267 11.03 36.09 -12.44
C ALA A 267 11.47 35.92 -13.90
N ARG A 268 12.49 36.67 -14.33
CA ARG A 268 13.06 36.55 -15.68
C ARG A 268 13.74 35.19 -15.89
N GLN A 269 14.54 34.76 -14.93
CA GLN A 269 15.23 33.48 -14.98
C GLN A 269 14.25 32.31 -14.93
N HIS A 270 13.22 32.40 -14.10
CA HIS A 270 12.14 31.40 -14.03
C HIS A 270 11.44 31.24 -15.38
N GLN A 271 11.08 32.37 -16.03
CA GLN A 271 10.47 32.31 -17.36
C GLN A 271 11.34 31.62 -18.38
N GLN A 272 12.66 31.86 -18.36
CA GLN A 272 13.61 31.19 -19.26
C GLN A 272 13.62 29.67 -19.03
N TRP A 273 13.54 29.20 -17.78
CA TRP A 273 13.46 27.77 -17.48
C TRP A 273 12.16 27.16 -18.00
N VAL A 274 11.02 27.83 -17.78
CA VAL A 274 9.72 27.38 -18.28
C VAL A 274 9.70 27.32 -19.80
N ASP A 275 10.18 28.35 -20.47
CA ASP A 275 10.25 28.39 -21.94
C ASP A 275 11.11 27.24 -22.51
N ALA A 276 12.24 26.95 -21.85
CA ALA A 276 13.11 25.84 -22.25
C ALA A 276 12.45 24.47 -22.06
N ILE A 277 11.61 24.30 -21.04
CA ILE A 277 10.83 23.07 -20.81
C ILE A 277 9.73 22.92 -21.85
N VAL A 278 8.95 23.99 -22.07
CA VAL A 278 7.82 24.00 -22.99
C VAL A 278 8.29 23.76 -24.43
N GLY A 279 9.49 24.23 -24.79
CA GLY A 279 10.13 23.89 -26.03
C GLY A 279 10.49 22.41 -26.21
N GLY A 280 10.21 21.56 -25.21
CA GLY A 280 10.30 20.10 -25.28
C GLY A 280 11.71 19.53 -25.27
N VAL A 281 12.75 20.33 -25.02
CA VAL A 281 14.16 19.95 -25.22
C VAL A 281 14.94 19.87 -23.90
N THR A 282 14.35 20.27 -22.78
CA THR A 282 15.13 20.52 -21.55
C THR A 282 14.61 19.75 -20.35
N VAL A 283 15.53 19.13 -19.62
CA VAL A 283 15.32 18.51 -18.32
C VAL A 283 15.86 19.45 -17.24
N ILE A 284 15.02 19.78 -16.27
CA ILE A 284 15.45 20.58 -15.11
C ILE A 284 16.26 19.73 -14.15
N VAL A 285 17.37 20.26 -13.68
CA VAL A 285 18.25 19.64 -12.67
C VAL A 285 18.34 20.59 -11.48
N THR A 286 17.90 20.16 -10.31
CA THR A 286 17.94 21.00 -9.10
C THR A 286 18.08 20.20 -7.82
N PRO A 287 18.85 20.69 -6.82
CA PRO A 287 18.84 20.15 -5.46
C PRO A 287 17.67 20.65 -4.61
N GLY A 288 17.00 21.74 -5.01
CA GLY A 288 15.88 22.32 -4.23
C GLY A 288 16.29 22.81 -2.85
N ILE A 289 17.49 23.44 -2.72
CA ILE A 289 18.04 23.89 -1.43
C ILE A 289 17.58 25.31 -1.09
N SER A 290 17.64 26.24 -2.07
CA SER A 290 17.12 27.58 -1.92
C SER A 290 15.62 27.62 -2.16
N GLN A 291 14.93 28.68 -1.70
CA GLN A 291 13.50 28.82 -1.90
C GLN A 291 13.13 28.87 -3.40
N GLY A 292 13.90 29.58 -4.21
CA GLY A 292 13.68 29.65 -5.66
C GLY A 292 13.86 28.28 -6.36
N GLU A 293 14.86 27.50 -5.95
CA GLU A 293 15.05 26.12 -6.43
C GLU A 293 13.90 25.20 -6.01
N LEU A 294 13.42 25.35 -4.77
CA LEU A 294 12.30 24.59 -4.24
C LEU A 294 11.00 24.91 -4.99
N MET A 295 10.76 26.19 -5.32
CA MET A 295 9.61 26.61 -6.11
C MET A 295 9.64 25.96 -7.49
N MET A 296 10.77 25.99 -8.19
CA MET A 296 10.91 25.38 -9.51
C MET A 296 10.77 23.85 -9.45
N LYS A 297 11.36 23.20 -8.43
CA LYS A 297 11.14 21.77 -8.19
C LYS A 297 9.65 21.43 -8.07
N ASN A 298 8.93 22.15 -7.22
CA ASN A 298 7.52 21.91 -6.95
C ASN A 298 6.66 22.17 -8.19
N GLU A 299 6.99 23.17 -8.99
CA GLU A 299 6.34 23.44 -10.26
C GLU A 299 6.54 22.32 -11.26
N CYS A 300 7.76 21.82 -11.43
CA CYS A 300 8.03 20.66 -12.28
C CYS A 300 7.19 19.45 -11.85
N LEU A 301 7.13 19.19 -10.56
CA LEU A 301 6.37 18.08 -10.01
C LEU A 301 4.86 18.25 -10.22
N LYS A 302 4.33 19.46 -10.05
CA LYS A 302 2.91 19.79 -10.23
C LYS A 302 2.47 19.65 -11.69
N ASN A 303 3.31 20.11 -12.62
CA ASN A 303 2.99 20.17 -14.05
C ASN A 303 3.47 18.93 -14.83
N GLY A 304 4.18 17.99 -14.18
CA GLY A 304 4.74 16.81 -14.82
C GLY A 304 5.92 17.12 -15.75
N TYR A 305 6.64 18.19 -15.48
CA TYR A 305 7.84 18.56 -16.26
C TYR A 305 9.01 17.62 -15.97
N PRO A 306 9.89 17.36 -16.95
CA PRO A 306 11.05 16.52 -16.77
C PRO A 306 12.00 17.10 -15.71
N LEU A 307 12.23 16.36 -14.63
CA LEU A 307 13.01 16.80 -13.47
C LEU A 307 14.00 15.73 -13.02
N ILE A 308 15.26 16.14 -12.80
CA ILE A 308 16.26 15.41 -12.04
C ILE A 308 16.44 16.16 -10.71
N HIS A 309 15.93 15.58 -9.63
CA HIS A 309 16.13 16.11 -8.28
C HIS A 309 17.35 15.44 -7.63
N ILE A 310 18.31 16.26 -7.23
CA ILE A 310 19.54 15.82 -6.56
C ILE A 310 19.33 15.98 -5.05
N GLN A 311 19.50 14.91 -4.28
CA GLN A 311 19.44 14.96 -2.82
C GLN A 311 20.79 14.61 -2.21
N LYS A 312 21.03 15.11 -0.99
CA LYS A 312 22.27 14.86 -0.25
C LYS A 312 22.29 13.45 0.37
N GLU A 313 21.14 13.03 0.86
CA GLU A 313 21.00 11.74 1.53
C GLU A 313 21.06 10.59 0.51
N PRO A 314 21.75 9.50 0.84
CA PRO A 314 21.92 8.37 -0.08
C PRO A 314 20.58 7.67 -0.32
N ILE A 315 20.37 7.21 -1.56
CA ILE A 315 19.26 6.32 -1.90
C ILE A 315 19.64 4.90 -1.48
N THR A 316 19.00 4.40 -0.43
CA THR A 316 19.16 3.04 0.07
C THR A 316 18.20 2.06 -0.62
N ALA A 317 18.38 0.76 -0.38
CA ALA A 317 17.46 -0.27 -0.88
C ALA A 317 16.00 -0.04 -0.44
N TYR A 318 15.78 0.58 0.71
CA TYR A 318 14.45 0.85 1.29
C TYR A 318 13.97 2.29 1.08
N TRP A 319 14.80 3.16 0.49
CA TRP A 319 14.44 4.54 0.22
C TRP A 319 13.20 4.62 -0.69
N LYS A 320 12.29 5.50 -0.38
CA LYS A 320 11.11 5.81 -1.19
C LYS A 320 11.11 7.31 -1.48
N PRO A 321 10.73 7.73 -2.69
CA PRO A 321 10.62 9.15 -3.00
C PRO A 321 9.61 9.80 -2.04
N GLU A 322 9.92 11.02 -1.60
CA GLU A 322 8.92 11.84 -0.91
C GLU A 322 7.68 11.91 -1.81
N ARG A 323 6.55 11.61 -1.23
CA ARG A 323 5.28 11.86 -1.92
C ARG A 323 5.14 13.37 -2.00
N LEU A 324 4.74 13.87 -3.14
CA LEU A 324 4.33 15.26 -3.29
C LEU A 324 3.32 15.56 -2.20
N ARG A 325 3.72 16.41 -1.29
CA ARG A 325 2.89 16.87 -0.19
C ARG A 325 2.06 18.07 -0.63
#